data_603a42085406f94da15ea6ea3152ef0c
#
_entry.id   603a42085406f94da15ea6ea3152ef0c
#
_cell.length_a   1.000
_cell.length_b   1.000
_cell.length_c   1.000
_cell.angle_alpha   90.00
_cell.angle_beta   90.00
_cell.angle_gamma   90.00
#
_symmetry.space_group_name_H-M   'P 1'
#
loop_
_entity.id
_entity.type
_entity.pdbx_description
1 polymer ?
#
loop_
_entity_poly.entity_id
_entity_poly.type
_entity_poly.pdbx_seq_one_letter_code
_entity_poly.pdbx_strand_id
1 'polypeptide(L)' 'MLVLSRQKDESIIIGDDVEITIVDVRGDKVRLGINAPRSISVHRKEIYEAIQREKAEKAKLEEDDHKDS' A
#
# COMPACT_ATOMS: atom_id res chain seq x y z
N MET A 1 -16.93 -5.02 -1.89
CA MET A 1 -15.83 -4.20 -2.43
C MET A 1 -16.39 -2.92 -2.99
N LEU A 2 -15.73 -1.83 -2.79
CA LEU A 2 -16.14 -0.55 -3.37
C LEU A 2 -15.32 -0.30 -4.62
N VAL A 3 -15.99 -0.01 -5.72
CA VAL A 3 -15.32 0.29 -6.97
C VAL A 3 -15.76 1.70 -7.38
N LEU A 4 -14.80 2.54 -7.68
CA LEU A 4 -15.10 3.92 -8.02
C LEU A 4 -14.10 4.44 -9.03
N SER A 5 -14.39 5.57 -9.64
CA SER A 5 -13.51 6.20 -10.60
C SER A 5 -13.14 7.59 -10.10
N ARG A 6 -11.89 7.96 -10.30
CA ARG A 6 -11.46 9.31 -9.97
C ARG A 6 -10.64 9.85 -11.13
N GLN A 7 -10.62 11.14 -11.28
CA GLN A 7 -9.83 11.79 -12.31
C GLN A 7 -8.51 12.24 -11.72
N LYS A 8 -7.61 12.64 -12.59
CA LYS A 8 -6.32 13.14 -12.14
C LYS A 8 -6.51 14.24 -11.11
N ASP A 9 -5.67 14.21 -10.09
CA ASP A 9 -5.68 15.18 -8.99
C ASP A 9 -6.84 15.04 -8.04
N GLU A 10 -7.68 14.03 -8.21
CA GLU A 10 -8.73 13.75 -7.24
C GLU A 10 -8.29 12.69 -6.26
N SER A 11 -8.90 12.68 -5.11
CA SER A 11 -8.45 11.84 -4.01
C SER A 11 -9.56 10.99 -3.45
N ILE A 12 -9.18 9.97 -2.71
CA ILE A 12 -10.08 9.08 -1.99
C ILE A 12 -9.58 9.04 -0.57
N ILE A 13 -10.48 9.09 0.39
CA ILE A 13 -10.11 8.99 1.80
C ILE A 13 -10.55 7.63 2.33
N ILE A 14 -9.65 6.94 2.99
CA ILE A 14 -9.95 5.66 3.59
C ILE A 14 -9.77 5.85 5.10
N GLY A 15 -10.82 5.60 5.85
CA GLY A 15 -10.80 5.92 7.26
C GLY A 15 -10.70 7.42 7.42
N ASP A 16 -9.90 7.87 8.34
CA ASP A 16 -9.73 9.29 8.56
C ASP A 16 -8.37 9.79 8.17
N ASP A 17 -7.43 8.87 7.94
CA ASP A 17 -6.05 9.29 7.85
C ASP A 17 -5.31 8.72 6.64
N VAL A 18 -5.95 8.00 5.76
CA VAL A 18 -5.29 7.52 4.55
C VAL A 18 -5.91 8.21 3.36
N GLU A 19 -5.08 8.88 2.58
CA GLU A 19 -5.55 9.61 1.42
C GLU A 19 -4.83 9.09 0.19
N ILE A 20 -5.58 8.73 -0.84
CA ILE A 20 -5.00 8.24 -2.09
C ILE A 20 -5.37 9.22 -3.17
N THR A 21 -4.37 9.76 -3.85
CA THR A 21 -4.57 10.76 -4.89
C THR A 21 -4.13 10.21 -6.23
N ILE A 22 -4.90 10.46 -7.27
CA ILE A 22 -4.51 10.08 -8.62
C ILE A 22 -3.53 11.14 -9.10
N VAL A 23 -2.26 10.81 -9.18
CA VAL A 23 -1.23 11.79 -9.53
C VAL A 23 -1.14 11.92 -11.04
N ASP A 24 -1.24 10.82 -11.77
CA ASP A 24 -1.09 10.87 -13.21
C ASP A 24 -1.73 9.63 -13.80
N VAL A 25 -2.17 9.73 -15.04
CA VAL A 25 -2.75 8.62 -15.76
C VAL A 25 -2.09 8.57 -17.13
N ARG A 26 -1.45 7.46 -17.46
CA ARG A 26 -0.80 7.32 -18.73
C ARG A 26 -1.15 5.98 -19.34
N GLY A 27 -2.01 5.98 -20.34
CA GLY A 27 -2.45 4.76 -20.99
C GLY A 27 -3.09 3.83 -19.98
N ASP A 28 -2.52 2.65 -19.81
CA ASP A 28 -3.05 1.69 -18.87
C ASP A 28 -2.34 1.75 -17.52
N LYS A 29 -1.53 2.77 -17.28
CA LYS A 29 -0.81 2.91 -16.03
C LYS A 29 -1.33 4.11 -15.28
N VAL A 30 -1.47 3.96 -13.97
CA VAL A 30 -1.96 5.02 -13.12
C VAL A 30 -0.97 5.21 -11.99
N ARG A 31 -0.60 6.45 -11.73
CA ARG A 31 0.27 6.77 -10.63
C ARG A 31 -0.57 7.24 -9.47
N LEU A 32 -0.33 6.66 -8.32
CA LEU A 32 -1.08 6.99 -7.11
C LEU A 32 -0.15 7.57 -6.07
N GLY A 33 -0.58 8.64 -5.45
CA GLY A 33 0.10 9.18 -4.30
C GLY A 33 -0.66 8.76 -3.07
N ILE A 34 -0.01 8.14 -2.12
CA ILE A 34 -0.66 7.63 -0.94
C ILE A 34 -0.09 8.32 0.28
N ASN A 35 -0.96 8.95 1.04
CA ASN A 35 -0.57 9.64 2.24
C ASN A 35 -1.20 8.92 3.40
N ALA A 36 -0.38 8.40 4.30
CA ALA A 36 -0.85 7.62 5.42
C ALA A 36 0.07 7.86 6.62
N PRO A 37 -0.42 7.63 7.83
CA PRO A 37 0.42 7.80 9.00
C PRO A 37 1.46 6.68 9.06
N ARG A 38 2.50 6.90 9.83
CA ARG A 38 3.58 5.93 9.92
C ARG A 38 3.14 4.59 10.49
N SER A 39 2.08 4.59 11.24
CA SER A 39 1.59 3.34 11.80
C SER A 39 1.00 2.43 10.76
N ILE A 40 0.74 2.93 9.56
CA ILE A 40 0.17 2.14 8.49
C ILE A 40 1.21 1.94 7.42
N SER A 41 1.57 0.70 7.15
CA SER A 41 2.53 0.39 6.11
C SER A 41 1.86 0.46 4.75
N VAL A 42 2.53 1.02 3.77
CA VAL A 42 1.99 1.14 2.44
C VAL A 42 2.93 0.45 1.49
N HIS A 43 2.44 -0.60 0.84
CA HIS A 43 3.26 -1.37 -0.09
C HIS A 43 2.44 -1.76 -1.29
N ARG A 44 3.08 -1.89 -2.44
CA ARG A 44 2.42 -2.48 -3.58
C ARG A 44 2.20 -3.95 -3.25
N LYS A 45 1.21 -4.55 -3.88
CA LYS A 45 0.82 -5.90 -3.54
C LYS A 45 1.97 -6.90 -3.70
N GLU A 46 2.68 -6.82 -4.79
CA GLU A 46 3.77 -7.76 -5.02
C GLU A 46 4.87 -7.61 -3.99
N ILE A 47 5.12 -6.40 -3.52
CA ILE A 47 6.11 -6.16 -2.47
C ILE A 47 5.59 -6.67 -1.13
N TYR A 48 4.33 -6.45 -0.86
CA TYR A 48 3.72 -6.92 0.37
C TYR A 48 3.80 -8.45 0.45
N GLU A 49 3.51 -9.12 -0.64
CA GLU A 49 3.55 -10.57 -0.65
C GLU A 49 4.97 -11.09 -0.45
N ALA A 50 5.95 -10.40 -1.00
CA ALA A 50 7.34 -10.78 -0.80
C ALA A 50 7.73 -10.63 0.67
N ILE A 51 7.30 -9.57 1.31
CA ILE A 51 7.60 -9.34 2.72
C ILE A 51 6.94 -10.42 3.57
N GLN A 52 5.70 -10.77 3.28
CA GLN A 52 5.01 -11.79 4.04
C GLN A 52 5.68 -13.14 3.87
N ARG A 53 6.18 -13.44 2.68
CA ARG A 53 6.87 -14.68 2.45
C ARG A 53 8.16 -14.75 3.27
N GLU A 54 8.91 -13.66 3.30
CA GLU A 54 10.11 -13.61 4.10
C GLU A 54 9.83 -13.75 5.57
N LYS A 55 8.77 -13.10 6.05
CA LYS A 55 8.42 -13.22 7.44
C LYS A 55 8.06 -14.63 7.79
N ALA A 56 7.35 -15.33 6.93
CA ALA A 56 6.98 -16.71 7.20
C ALA A 56 8.22 -17.59 7.28
N GLU A 57 9.19 -17.35 6.42
CA GLU A 57 10.40 -18.13 6.46
C GLU A 57 11.21 -17.84 7.70
N LYS A 58 11.32 -16.57 8.05
CA LYS A 58 12.06 -16.21 9.24
C LYS A 58 11.37 -16.70 10.48
N ALA A 59 10.06 -16.66 10.51
CA ALA A 59 9.34 -17.12 11.66
C ALA A 59 9.59 -18.59 11.91
N LYS A 60 9.88 -19.34 10.85
CA LYS A 60 10.21 -20.70 11.08
C LYS A 60 11.58 -20.86 11.65
N LEU A 61 12.51 -20.01 11.27
CA LEU A 61 13.84 -20.11 11.75
C LEU A 61 14.01 -19.46 13.09
N GLU A 62 13.47 -18.31 13.30
CA GLU A 62 13.63 -17.64 14.51
C GLU A 62 12.62 -16.70 14.60
N GLU A 63 12.11 -16.37 15.49
CA GLU A 63 11.15 -15.55 15.57
C GLU A 63 11.34 -14.25 15.56
N ASP A 64 11.62 -13.58 14.97
CA ASP A 64 11.96 -12.33 14.93
C ASP A 64 11.08 -11.49 14.45
N ASP A 65 10.68 -10.82 14.53
CA ASP A 65 9.92 -10.04 14.10
C ASP A 65 10.18 -8.94 13.63
N HIS A 66 10.28 -8.34 13.33
CA HIS A 66 10.58 -7.17 13.07
C HIS A 66 9.74 -6.41 12.36
N LYS A 67 9.58 -5.63 12.16
CA LYS A 67 8.94 -4.83 11.64
C LYS A 67 9.07 -4.50 10.50
N ASP A 68 8.76 -4.36 9.74
CA ASP A 68 8.95 -4.06 8.64
C ASP A 68 8.44 -3.01 8.20
N SER A 69 8.23 -2.52 8.01
CA SER A 69 7.72 -1.50 7.61
C SER A 69 7.68 -0.82 7.25
#